data_e13247786aa1f87bfe544f539c9fccb6
#
_entry.id   e13247786aa1f87bfe544f539c9fccb6
#
_cell.length_a   1.000
_cell.length_b   1.000
_cell.length_c   1.000
_cell.angle_alpha   90.00
_cell.angle_beta   90.00
_cell.angle_gamma   90.00
#
_symmetry.space_group_name_H-M   'P 1'
#
loop_
_entity.id
_entity.type
_entity.pdbx_description
1 polymer ?
#
loop_
_entity_poly.entity_id
_entity_poly.type
_entity_poly.pdbx_seq_one_letter_code
_entity_poly.pdbx_strand_id
1 'polypeptide(L)'
;TKTETTTEDDEEVVIIDVKEEPELTVEDLPGVGPATAEKLREAGFNELLAIAVMTPRSLADAAELGEAVSAKIITSAKKLANIGGFISGSSILERRREVLKLSSGCAAIDELLGGGFETQSICEVYGEFGSGKTQVGHQLAVNCLLPKEQGGLGGEVFYIDTEDTFRPERIAQMARGVGMDPEVALERIHVA
;
A
#
# COMPACT_ATOMS: atom_id res chain seq x y z
N THR A 1 16.33 28.69 12.86
CA THR A 1 17.33 28.42 13.90
C THR A 1 16.84 28.97 15.23
N LYS A 2 16.26 28.17 16.06
CA LYS A 2 16.20 28.39 17.51
C LYS A 2 16.29 27.02 18.17
N THR A 3 17.41 26.80 18.80
CA THR A 3 17.71 25.69 19.68
C THR A 3 17.27 26.13 21.09
N GLU A 4 16.35 25.42 21.72
CA GLU A 4 16.13 25.44 23.15
C GLU A 4 16.51 24.08 23.71
N THR A 5 17.54 24.08 24.53
CA THR A 5 18.08 22.91 25.24
C THR A 5 17.38 22.82 26.57
N THR A 6 16.67 21.74 26.86
CA THR A 6 16.36 21.32 28.23
C THR A 6 16.80 19.89 28.42
N THR A 7 17.69 19.71 29.35
CA THR A 7 18.22 18.42 29.82
C THR A 7 17.30 17.85 30.86
N GLU A 8 16.91 16.57 30.68
CA GLU A 8 16.85 15.47 31.63
C GLU A 8 16.01 14.31 31.04
N ASP A 9 16.66 13.16 30.80
CA ASP A 9 16.12 11.80 30.62
C ASP A 9 14.94 11.60 29.62
N ASP A 10 14.91 12.27 28.46
CA ASP A 10 13.96 11.99 27.42
C ASP A 10 14.69 11.62 26.12
N GLU A 11 14.33 10.48 25.54
CA GLU A 11 14.71 10.08 24.18
C GLU A 11 14.37 11.24 23.22
N GLU A 12 15.39 11.73 22.54
CA GLU A 12 15.29 12.84 21.59
C GLU A 12 14.37 12.43 20.44
N VAL A 13 13.10 12.77 20.55
CA VAL A 13 12.13 12.62 19.43
C VAL A 13 12.50 13.66 18.38
N VAL A 14 13.27 13.23 17.38
CA VAL A 14 13.53 14.04 16.19
C VAL A 14 12.23 14.16 15.40
N ILE A 15 11.50 15.24 15.62
CA ILE A 15 10.38 15.62 14.75
C ILE A 15 11.01 16.07 13.43
N ILE A 16 11.02 15.18 12.45
CA ILE A 16 11.34 15.53 11.08
C ILE A 16 10.13 16.30 10.56
N ASP A 17 10.29 17.59 10.36
CA ASP A 17 9.31 18.43 9.66
C ASP A 17 9.27 17.96 8.20
N VAL A 18 8.39 17.01 7.92
CA VAL A 18 8.12 16.53 6.56
C VAL A 18 7.45 17.71 5.85
N LYS A 19 8.20 18.45 5.05
CA LYS A 19 7.60 19.37 4.09
C LYS A 19 6.68 18.53 3.21
N GLU A 20 5.39 18.71 3.37
CA GLU A 20 4.40 18.24 2.41
C GLU A 20 4.76 18.88 1.05
N GLU A 21 5.36 18.10 0.16
CA GLU A 21 5.47 18.50 -1.23
C GLU A 21 4.03 18.65 -1.76
N PRO A 22 3.72 19.73 -2.51
CA PRO A 22 2.38 19.93 -3.02
C PRO A 22 1.96 18.70 -3.83
N GLU A 23 0.84 18.10 -3.46
CA GLU A 23 0.26 16.98 -4.21
C GLU A 23 0.03 17.42 -5.65
N LEU A 24 0.82 16.87 -6.56
CA LEU A 24 0.67 17.11 -7.99
C LEU A 24 -0.64 16.50 -8.47
N THR A 25 -1.46 17.32 -9.10
CA THR A 25 -2.80 16.96 -9.59
C THR A 25 -2.79 16.70 -11.10
N VAL A 26 -3.91 16.23 -11.62
CA VAL A 26 -4.11 15.99 -13.08
C VAL A 26 -3.91 17.26 -13.91
N GLU A 27 -4.13 18.43 -13.31
CA GLU A 27 -3.97 19.73 -13.96
C GLU A 27 -2.51 20.13 -14.18
N ASP A 28 -1.60 19.56 -13.38
CA ASP A 28 -0.16 19.81 -13.49
C ASP A 28 0.49 19.00 -14.63
N LEU A 29 -0.29 18.14 -15.30
CA LEU A 29 0.20 17.30 -16.40
C LEU A 29 0.43 18.13 -17.67
N PRO A 30 1.65 18.16 -18.21
CA PRO A 30 1.94 18.80 -19.48
C PRO A 30 1.07 18.26 -20.61
N GLY A 31 0.31 19.14 -21.26
CA GLY A 31 -0.58 18.79 -22.37
C GLY A 31 -2.00 18.40 -21.96
N VAL A 32 -2.33 18.49 -20.68
CA VAL A 32 -3.69 18.34 -20.17
C VAL A 32 -4.30 19.73 -20.01
N GLY A 33 -5.29 20.05 -20.85
CA GLY A 33 -6.09 21.26 -20.71
C GLY A 33 -7.30 21.03 -19.80
N PRO A 34 -8.02 22.10 -19.41
CA PRO A 34 -9.16 22.00 -18.48
C PRO A 34 -10.21 20.96 -18.88
N ALA A 35 -10.58 20.90 -20.15
CA ALA A 35 -11.55 19.92 -20.68
C ALA A 35 -11.04 18.47 -20.57
N THR A 36 -9.74 18.25 -20.73
CA THR A 36 -9.13 16.92 -20.59
C THR A 36 -9.01 16.53 -19.11
N ALA A 37 -8.68 17.48 -18.25
CA ALA A 37 -8.63 17.27 -16.81
C ALA A 37 -10.02 16.90 -16.25
N GLU A 38 -11.07 17.57 -16.73
CA GLU A 38 -12.45 17.25 -16.35
C GLU A 38 -12.84 15.82 -16.74
N LYS A 39 -12.57 15.40 -17.99
CA LYS A 39 -12.81 14.04 -18.44
C LYS A 39 -12.07 12.98 -17.62
N LEU A 40 -10.82 13.26 -17.25
CA LEU A 40 -10.03 12.35 -16.39
C LEU A 40 -10.65 12.23 -14.99
N ARG A 41 -11.12 13.35 -14.41
CA ARG A 41 -11.80 13.32 -13.11
C ARG A 41 -13.15 12.59 -13.15
N GLU A 42 -13.95 12.83 -14.18
CA GLU A 42 -15.22 12.12 -14.39
C GLU A 42 -15.02 10.62 -14.55
N ALA A 43 -13.89 10.22 -15.14
CA ALA A 43 -13.48 8.82 -15.25
C ALA A 43 -12.82 8.27 -13.95
N GLY A 44 -12.74 9.07 -12.87
CA GLY A 44 -12.19 8.66 -11.58
C GLY A 44 -10.68 8.80 -11.43
N PHE A 45 -9.98 9.39 -12.41
CA PHE A 45 -8.53 9.58 -12.36
C PHE A 45 -8.18 10.94 -11.73
N ASN A 46 -8.06 10.98 -10.42
CA ASN A 46 -7.69 12.17 -9.66
C ASN A 46 -6.19 12.26 -9.36
N GLU A 47 -5.51 11.12 -9.34
CA GLU A 47 -4.11 10.99 -8.95
C GLU A 47 -3.21 10.64 -10.15
N LEU A 48 -2.00 11.21 -10.18
CA LEU A 48 -1.02 10.91 -11.23
C LEU A 48 -0.62 9.44 -11.28
N LEU A 49 -0.54 8.78 -10.12
CA LEU A 49 -0.21 7.35 -10.01
C LEU A 49 -1.24 6.47 -10.70
N ALA A 50 -2.53 6.76 -10.52
CA ALA A 50 -3.62 6.02 -11.15
C ALA A 50 -3.51 6.09 -12.68
N ILE A 51 -3.16 7.27 -13.23
CA ILE A 51 -2.94 7.47 -14.67
C ILE A 51 -1.66 6.77 -15.14
N ALA A 52 -0.59 6.86 -14.38
CA ALA A 52 0.73 6.36 -14.77
C ALA A 52 0.78 4.83 -14.96
N VAL A 53 -0.08 4.08 -14.26
CA VAL A 53 -0.15 2.61 -14.35
C VAL A 53 -1.09 2.10 -15.45
N MET A 54 -1.89 2.99 -16.06
CA MET A 54 -2.84 2.62 -17.11
C MET A 54 -2.15 2.28 -18.44
N THR A 55 -2.84 1.50 -19.27
CA THR A 55 -2.46 1.36 -20.69
C THR A 55 -3.07 2.50 -21.50
N PRO A 56 -2.45 2.92 -22.63
CA PRO A 56 -3.00 3.98 -23.47
C PRO A 56 -4.45 3.73 -23.92
N ARG A 57 -4.76 2.48 -24.26
CA ARG A 57 -6.09 2.08 -24.69
C ARG A 57 -7.10 2.13 -23.54
N SER A 58 -6.75 1.59 -22.37
CA SER A 58 -7.67 1.61 -21.23
C SER A 58 -7.99 3.03 -20.76
N LEU A 59 -6.99 3.93 -20.76
CA LEU A 59 -7.22 5.34 -20.43
C LEU A 59 -8.05 6.05 -21.50
N ALA A 60 -7.82 5.73 -22.79
CA ALA A 60 -8.58 6.28 -23.90
C ALA A 60 -10.07 5.90 -23.80
N ASP A 61 -10.34 4.63 -23.53
CA ASP A 61 -11.71 4.10 -23.42
C ASP A 61 -12.41 4.66 -22.17
N ALA A 62 -11.71 4.78 -21.03
CA ALA A 62 -12.30 5.24 -19.77
C ALA A 62 -12.60 6.74 -19.75
N ALA A 63 -11.69 7.57 -20.29
CA ALA A 63 -11.81 9.03 -20.25
C ALA A 63 -12.29 9.64 -21.58
N GLU A 64 -12.74 8.82 -22.51
CA GLU A 64 -13.18 9.24 -23.85
C GLU A 64 -12.16 10.14 -24.58
N LEU A 65 -10.91 9.70 -24.58
CA LEU A 65 -9.78 10.39 -25.19
C LEU A 65 -9.25 9.62 -26.41
N GLY A 66 -8.45 10.29 -27.24
CA GLY A 66 -7.71 9.58 -28.28
C GLY A 66 -6.53 8.80 -27.70
N GLU A 67 -6.24 7.60 -28.21
CA GLU A 67 -5.17 6.72 -27.72
C GLU A 67 -3.79 7.40 -27.74
N ALA A 68 -3.49 8.20 -28.79
CA ALA A 68 -2.25 8.95 -28.89
C ALA A 68 -2.14 10.07 -27.81
N VAL A 69 -3.26 10.66 -27.42
CA VAL A 69 -3.32 11.66 -26.34
C VAL A 69 -3.10 10.97 -25.01
N SER A 70 -3.81 9.86 -24.78
CA SER A 70 -3.68 9.04 -23.57
C SER A 70 -2.24 8.56 -23.36
N ALA A 71 -1.55 8.12 -24.42
CA ALA A 71 -0.14 7.71 -24.34
C ALA A 71 0.78 8.87 -23.89
N LYS A 72 0.53 10.09 -24.37
CA LYS A 72 1.29 11.28 -23.94
C LYS A 72 1.02 11.64 -22.48
N ILE A 73 -0.24 11.59 -22.07
CA ILE A 73 -0.68 11.85 -20.69
C ILE A 73 -0.01 10.86 -19.74
N ILE A 74 -0.06 9.56 -20.05
CA ILE A 74 0.58 8.50 -19.26
C ILE A 74 2.10 8.72 -19.16
N THR A 75 2.75 9.08 -20.27
CA THR A 75 4.19 9.37 -20.27
C THR A 75 4.52 10.56 -19.38
N SER A 76 3.72 11.62 -19.42
CA SER A 76 3.87 12.79 -18.56
C SER A 76 3.62 12.45 -17.09
N ALA A 77 2.58 11.67 -16.80
CA ALA A 77 2.26 11.20 -15.46
C ALA A 77 3.40 10.35 -14.86
N LYS A 78 3.95 9.41 -15.63
CA LYS A 78 5.12 8.59 -15.21
C LYS A 78 6.34 9.47 -14.89
N LYS A 79 6.58 10.50 -15.71
CA LYS A 79 7.72 11.41 -15.51
C LYS A 79 7.55 12.27 -14.26
N LEU A 80 6.36 12.81 -14.02
CA LEU A 80 6.08 13.63 -12.83
C LEU A 80 6.01 12.79 -11.56
N ALA A 81 5.41 11.59 -11.62
CA ALA A 81 5.39 10.63 -10.53
C ALA A 81 6.74 9.92 -10.31
N ASN A 82 7.77 10.26 -11.09
CA ASN A 82 9.10 9.68 -11.02
C ASN A 82 9.11 8.14 -11.18
N ILE A 83 8.22 7.61 -12.02
CA ILE A 83 8.06 6.18 -12.28
C ILE A 83 8.86 5.79 -13.53
N GLY A 84 9.65 4.72 -13.42
CA GLY A 84 10.37 4.11 -14.55
C GLY A 84 11.68 4.78 -14.94
N GLY A 85 12.19 5.73 -14.14
CA GLY A 85 13.53 6.30 -14.27
C GLY A 85 14.60 5.44 -13.57
N PHE A 86 15.88 5.65 -13.95
CA PHE A 86 17.00 5.13 -13.17
C PHE A 86 17.17 5.96 -11.90
N ILE A 87 17.21 5.29 -10.75
CA ILE A 87 17.49 5.90 -9.45
C ILE A 87 18.75 5.28 -8.87
N SER A 88 19.45 6.01 -8.01
CA SER A 88 20.67 5.50 -7.38
C SER A 88 20.35 4.42 -6.34
N GLY A 89 21.30 3.50 -6.10
CA GLY A 89 21.16 2.51 -5.03
C GLY A 89 21.02 3.15 -3.65
N SER A 90 21.62 4.31 -3.42
CA SER A 90 21.44 5.09 -2.19
C SER A 90 20.00 5.58 -2.01
N SER A 91 19.36 6.08 -3.07
CA SER A 91 17.95 6.48 -3.03
C SER A 91 17.02 5.28 -2.77
N ILE A 92 17.37 4.09 -3.30
CA ILE A 92 16.62 2.86 -2.99
C ILE A 92 16.80 2.51 -1.51
N LEU A 93 18.02 2.61 -0.97
CA LEU A 93 18.30 2.31 0.42
C LEU A 93 17.51 3.23 1.37
N GLU A 94 17.41 4.52 1.06
CA GLU A 94 16.59 5.46 1.85
C GLU A 94 15.11 5.06 1.84
N ARG A 95 14.53 4.76 0.67
CA ARG A 95 13.14 4.27 0.58
C ARG A 95 12.91 2.99 1.38
N ARG A 96 13.89 2.09 1.40
CA ARG A 96 13.77 0.84 2.16
C ARG A 96 13.75 1.03 3.69
N ARG A 97 14.14 2.18 4.21
CA ARG A 97 14.00 2.50 5.63
C ARG A 97 12.55 2.67 6.07
N GLU A 98 11.67 3.02 5.13
CA GLU A 98 10.23 3.17 5.37
C GLU A 98 9.45 1.85 5.26
N VAL A 99 10.12 0.78 4.81
CA VAL A 99 9.49 -0.54 4.67
C VAL A 99 9.24 -1.12 6.05
N LEU A 100 7.98 -1.36 6.37
CA LEU A 100 7.55 -2.04 7.57
C LEU A 100 7.48 -3.54 7.35
N LYS A 101 7.39 -4.30 8.42
CA LYS A 101 7.24 -5.75 8.38
C LYS A 101 6.01 -6.18 9.14
N LEU A 102 5.18 -6.97 8.48
CA LEU A 102 4.01 -7.60 9.05
C LEU A 102 4.41 -8.97 9.59
N SER A 103 4.24 -9.20 10.88
CA SER A 103 4.48 -10.51 11.49
C SER A 103 3.46 -11.55 11.00
N SER A 104 3.94 -12.75 10.72
CA SER A 104 3.08 -13.92 10.48
C SER A 104 2.38 -14.42 11.75
N GLY A 105 2.85 -14.02 12.92
CA GLY A 105 2.48 -14.59 14.22
C GLY A 105 3.23 -15.89 14.56
N CYS A 106 4.16 -16.32 13.69
CA CYS A 106 5.01 -17.48 13.91
C CYS A 106 6.48 -17.06 13.84
N ALA A 107 7.17 -17.12 14.97
CA ALA A 107 8.56 -16.66 15.07
C ALA A 107 9.50 -17.32 14.07
N ALA A 108 9.32 -18.62 13.77
CA ALA A 108 10.16 -19.33 12.80
C ALA A 108 9.96 -18.83 11.36
N ILE A 109 8.72 -18.46 10.99
CA ILE A 109 8.44 -17.88 9.67
C ILE A 109 9.00 -16.47 9.61
N ASP A 110 8.79 -15.68 10.65
CA ASP A 110 9.28 -14.31 10.71
C ASP A 110 10.82 -14.26 10.67
N GLU A 111 11.51 -15.16 11.36
CA GLU A 111 12.96 -15.30 11.29
C GLU A 111 13.42 -15.65 9.87
N LEU A 112 12.77 -16.61 9.22
CA LEU A 112 13.06 -17.00 7.82
C LEU A 112 12.92 -15.82 6.86
N LEU A 113 11.91 -14.96 7.08
CA LEU A 113 11.63 -13.76 6.27
C LEU A 113 12.43 -12.53 6.73
N GLY A 114 13.34 -12.68 7.71
CA GLY A 114 14.12 -11.56 8.24
C GLY A 114 13.28 -10.55 9.02
N GLY A 115 12.22 -11.01 9.69
CA GLY A 115 11.37 -10.23 10.58
C GLY A 115 9.90 -10.13 10.18
N GLY A 116 9.48 -10.81 9.11
CA GLY A 116 8.09 -10.83 8.63
C GLY A 116 7.93 -10.40 7.17
N PHE A 117 6.69 -10.28 6.72
CA PHE A 117 6.34 -9.88 5.36
C PHE A 117 6.57 -8.39 5.16
N GLU A 118 7.35 -8.01 4.15
CA GLU A 118 7.65 -6.60 3.86
C GLU A 118 6.43 -5.89 3.27
N THR A 119 6.18 -4.65 3.72
CA THR A 119 5.24 -3.74 3.05
C THR A 119 5.81 -3.28 1.70
N GLN A 120 4.98 -2.70 0.83
CA GLN A 120 5.36 -2.24 -0.51
C GLN A 120 5.93 -3.37 -1.40
N SER A 121 5.58 -4.62 -1.12
CA SER A 121 6.01 -5.79 -1.87
C SER A 121 4.85 -6.71 -2.23
N ILE A 122 5.06 -7.57 -3.21
CA ILE A 122 4.16 -8.67 -3.55
C ILE A 122 4.83 -9.95 -3.09
N CYS A 123 4.14 -10.70 -2.21
CA CYS A 123 4.59 -12.00 -1.72
C CYS A 123 3.68 -13.10 -2.27
N GLU A 124 4.26 -14.17 -2.76
CA GLU A 124 3.54 -15.36 -3.18
C GLU A 124 3.82 -16.52 -2.22
N VAL A 125 2.76 -17.22 -1.81
CA VAL A 125 2.87 -18.45 -1.02
C VAL A 125 2.31 -19.60 -1.86
N TYR A 126 3.14 -20.58 -2.17
CA TYR A 126 2.76 -21.75 -2.94
C TYR A 126 3.05 -23.05 -2.18
N GLY A 127 2.36 -24.11 -2.54
CA GLY A 127 2.48 -25.43 -1.91
C GLY A 127 1.33 -26.35 -2.27
N GLU A 128 1.41 -27.61 -1.85
CA GLU A 128 0.38 -28.61 -2.10
C GLU A 128 -0.96 -28.25 -1.47
N PHE A 129 -2.01 -28.90 -1.95
CA PHE A 129 -3.34 -28.79 -1.34
C PHE A 129 -3.28 -29.19 0.14
N GLY A 130 -3.98 -28.43 0.99
CA GLY A 130 -4.01 -28.69 2.43
C GLY A 130 -2.77 -28.22 3.19
N SER A 131 -1.76 -27.61 2.56
CA SER A 131 -0.52 -27.13 3.22
C SER A 131 -0.71 -25.90 4.12
N GLY A 132 -1.90 -25.31 4.17
CA GLY A 132 -2.20 -24.19 5.06
C GLY A 132 -2.06 -22.79 4.45
N LYS A 133 -1.88 -22.65 3.13
CA LYS A 133 -1.73 -21.34 2.46
C LYS A 133 -2.84 -20.35 2.82
N THR A 134 -4.11 -20.78 2.71
CA THR A 134 -5.27 -19.96 3.07
C THR A 134 -5.26 -19.59 4.58
N GLN A 135 -4.76 -20.50 5.44
CA GLN A 135 -4.65 -20.21 6.87
C GLN A 135 -3.59 -19.12 7.14
N VAL A 136 -2.50 -19.13 6.41
CA VAL A 136 -1.49 -18.04 6.46
C VAL A 136 -2.12 -16.73 6.00
N GLY A 137 -2.85 -16.74 4.89
CA GLY A 137 -3.56 -15.54 4.40
C GLY A 137 -4.56 -14.98 5.42
N HIS A 138 -5.39 -15.84 6.04
CA HIS A 138 -6.31 -15.43 7.10
C HIS A 138 -5.59 -14.87 8.33
N GLN A 139 -4.47 -15.50 8.74
CA GLN A 139 -3.69 -15.02 9.89
C GLN A 139 -3.04 -13.66 9.59
N LEU A 140 -2.47 -13.47 8.39
CA LEU A 140 -1.92 -12.20 7.98
C LEU A 140 -2.99 -11.10 7.90
N ALA A 141 -4.21 -11.44 7.44
CA ALA A 141 -5.33 -10.50 7.45
C ALA A 141 -5.63 -10.01 8.88
N VAL A 142 -5.71 -10.91 9.86
CA VAL A 142 -5.91 -10.52 11.26
C VAL A 142 -4.72 -9.75 11.81
N ASN A 143 -3.50 -10.20 11.57
CA ASN A 143 -2.30 -9.55 12.10
C ASN A 143 -2.12 -8.14 11.52
N CYS A 144 -2.52 -7.90 10.27
CA CYS A 144 -2.47 -6.56 9.65
C CYS A 144 -3.26 -5.51 10.45
N LEU A 145 -4.35 -5.93 11.10
CA LEU A 145 -5.21 -5.04 11.89
C LEU A 145 -4.58 -4.65 13.24
N LEU A 146 -3.62 -5.42 13.73
CA LEU A 146 -2.94 -5.16 15.00
C LEU A 146 -2.11 -3.88 14.93
N PRO A 147 -1.88 -3.22 16.09
CA PRO A 147 -0.94 -2.10 16.18
C PRO A 147 0.48 -2.51 15.77
N LYS A 148 1.30 -1.54 15.36
CA LYS A 148 2.69 -1.77 14.95
C LYS A 148 3.53 -2.40 16.06
N GLU A 149 3.31 -2.01 17.30
CA GLU A 149 3.97 -2.52 18.51
C GLU A 149 3.72 -4.01 18.74
N GLN A 150 2.67 -4.55 18.15
CA GLN A 150 2.31 -5.97 18.19
C GLN A 150 2.65 -6.72 16.89
N GLY A 151 3.46 -6.12 16.02
CA GLY A 151 3.86 -6.71 14.74
C GLY A 151 2.83 -6.58 13.63
N GLY A 152 1.79 -5.75 13.83
CA GLY A 152 0.78 -5.42 12.83
C GLY A 152 1.13 -4.16 12.04
N LEU A 153 0.16 -3.66 11.28
CA LEU A 153 0.27 -2.42 10.50
C LEU A 153 -0.78 -1.38 10.90
N GLY A 154 -1.77 -1.75 11.72
CA GLY A 154 -2.90 -0.91 12.09
C GLY A 154 -3.82 -0.58 10.90
N GLY A 155 -3.70 -1.34 9.79
CA GLY A 155 -4.38 -1.10 8.52
C GLY A 155 -5.74 -1.80 8.40
N GLU A 156 -6.31 -1.73 7.20
CA GLU A 156 -7.46 -2.50 6.75
C GLU A 156 -7.02 -3.52 5.71
N VAL A 157 -7.86 -4.53 5.45
CA VAL A 157 -7.55 -5.63 4.54
C VAL A 157 -8.59 -5.73 3.44
N PHE A 158 -8.13 -5.81 2.19
CA PHE A 158 -8.95 -6.21 1.06
C PHE A 158 -8.58 -7.65 0.68
N TYR A 159 -9.55 -8.55 0.89
CA TYR A 159 -9.38 -9.98 0.63
C TYR A 159 -10.16 -10.38 -0.62
N ILE A 160 -9.45 -10.83 -1.65
CA ILE A 160 -10.07 -11.32 -2.89
C ILE A 160 -10.13 -12.84 -2.81
N ASP A 161 -11.36 -13.38 -2.68
CA ASP A 161 -11.61 -14.81 -2.51
C ASP A 161 -12.14 -15.45 -3.80
N THR A 162 -11.24 -15.92 -4.64
CA THR A 162 -11.57 -16.53 -5.92
C THR A 162 -12.13 -17.97 -5.81
N GLU A 163 -12.06 -18.58 -4.62
CA GLU A 163 -12.45 -19.98 -4.39
C GLU A 163 -13.71 -20.14 -3.50
N ASP A 164 -14.28 -19.02 -3.04
CA ASP A 164 -15.41 -19.00 -2.09
C ASP A 164 -15.12 -19.80 -0.80
N THR A 165 -13.90 -19.64 -0.30
CA THR A 165 -13.38 -20.38 0.88
C THR A 165 -13.20 -19.52 2.11
N PHE A 166 -13.48 -18.22 2.04
CA PHE A 166 -13.41 -17.33 3.19
C PHE A 166 -14.40 -17.78 4.28
N ARG A 167 -13.91 -17.84 5.50
CA ARG A 167 -14.71 -18.28 6.65
C ARG A 167 -14.60 -17.25 7.76
N PRO A 168 -15.65 -16.41 7.97
CA PRO A 168 -15.69 -15.40 9.02
C PRO A 168 -15.45 -15.99 10.41
N GLU A 169 -15.94 -17.20 10.66
CA GLU A 169 -15.75 -17.89 11.94
C GLU A 169 -14.26 -18.18 12.22
N ARG A 170 -13.50 -18.46 11.16
CA ARG A 170 -12.06 -18.68 11.28
C ARG A 170 -11.31 -17.38 11.56
N ILE A 171 -11.69 -16.29 10.91
CA ILE A 171 -11.17 -14.95 11.22
C ILE A 171 -11.47 -14.59 12.68
N ALA A 172 -12.71 -14.79 13.12
CA ALA A 172 -13.13 -14.54 14.51
C ALA A 172 -12.32 -15.38 15.52
N GLN A 173 -12.01 -16.64 15.20
CA GLN A 173 -11.18 -17.49 16.04
C GLN A 173 -9.74 -16.96 16.13
N MET A 174 -9.15 -16.55 14.99
CA MET A 174 -7.80 -16.01 14.94
C MET A 174 -7.70 -14.65 15.65
N ALA A 175 -8.71 -13.78 15.50
CA ALA A 175 -8.79 -12.51 16.20
C ALA A 175 -8.77 -12.69 17.73
N ARG A 176 -9.58 -13.63 18.25
CA ARG A 176 -9.54 -13.97 19.69
C ARG A 176 -8.17 -14.49 20.12
N GLY A 177 -7.50 -15.26 19.25
CA GLY A 177 -6.17 -15.80 19.52
C GLY A 177 -5.10 -14.74 19.74
N VAL A 178 -5.26 -13.56 19.12
CA VAL A 178 -4.36 -12.41 19.27
C VAL A 178 -4.92 -11.34 20.21
N GLY A 179 -6.02 -11.61 20.91
CA GLY A 179 -6.63 -10.70 21.87
C GLY A 179 -7.45 -9.56 21.23
N MET A 180 -7.84 -9.69 19.96
CA MET A 180 -8.66 -8.73 19.24
C MET A 180 -10.14 -9.11 19.30
N ASP A 181 -11.02 -8.10 19.37
CA ASP A 181 -12.46 -8.31 19.22
C ASP A 181 -12.78 -8.80 17.80
N PRO A 182 -13.48 -9.95 17.67
CA PRO A 182 -13.83 -10.51 16.37
C PRO A 182 -14.70 -9.60 15.50
N GLU A 183 -15.61 -8.83 16.09
CA GLU A 183 -16.49 -7.94 15.35
C GLU A 183 -15.67 -6.81 14.72
N VAL A 184 -14.76 -6.20 15.48
CA VAL A 184 -13.82 -5.19 14.98
C VAL A 184 -12.93 -5.75 13.88
N ALA A 185 -12.46 -7.00 14.01
CA ALA A 185 -11.64 -7.64 12.99
C ALA A 185 -12.44 -7.83 11.69
N LEU A 186 -13.67 -8.31 11.77
CA LEU A 186 -14.51 -8.57 10.60
C LEU A 186 -14.95 -7.30 9.89
N GLU A 187 -15.18 -6.21 10.60
CA GLU A 187 -15.53 -4.90 10.01
C GLU A 187 -14.38 -4.30 9.19
N ARG A 188 -13.13 -4.64 9.50
CA ARG A 188 -11.93 -4.09 8.86
C ARG A 188 -11.33 -5.02 7.78
N ILE A 189 -11.98 -6.14 7.48
CA ILE A 189 -11.61 -7.05 6.40
C ILE A 189 -12.72 -7.02 5.35
N HIS A 190 -12.42 -6.41 4.20
CA HIS A 190 -13.34 -6.27 3.08
C HIS A 190 -13.12 -7.44 2.10
N VAL A 191 -14.16 -8.23 1.83
CA VAL A 191 -14.08 -9.46 1.02
C VAL A 191 -14.82 -9.27 -0.29
N ALA A 192 -14.20 -9.68 -1.40
CA ALA A 192 -14.80 -9.66 -2.75
C ALA A 192 -14.54 -10.98 -3.49
#